data_85f4e248fd58294d81e4888d74497db2
#
_entry.id   85f4e248fd58294d81e4888d74497db2
#
_cell.length_a   1.000
_cell.length_b   1.000
_cell.length_c   1.000
_cell.angle_alpha   90.00
_cell.angle_beta   90.00
_cell.angle_gamma   90.00
#
_symmetry.space_group_name_H-M   'P 1'
#
loop_
_entity.id
_entity.type
_entity.pdbx_description
1 polymer ?
#
loop_
_entity_poly.entity_id
_entity_poly.type
_entity_poly.pdbx_seq_one_letter_code
_entity_poly.pdbx_strand_id
1 'polypeptide(L)'
;MLGSDIINRAKKLHIENRKRVVYVIDTGKNSNEIAVELVKNLADIRSGDFVVAMDEHNVVLVKDVEDIDSPKLQEKLSSIAGSLVDNLLAEAMIKVRVGYGNPTDVLPKIAESYQEAKMALEVGRLFYVEKEIMAYDRLGIGRLIYQLPMSLCEMFIREVFGDEVPQ
;
A
#
# COMPACT_ATOMS: atom_id res chain seq x y z
N MET A 1 10.28 14.87 -16.75
CA MET A 1 10.10 13.46 -16.40
C MET A 1 9.94 13.30 -14.91
N LEU A 2 9.07 12.39 -14.51
CA LEU A 2 8.63 12.26 -13.11
C LEU A 2 9.79 12.03 -12.13
N GLY A 3 10.76 11.20 -12.48
CA GLY A 3 11.89 10.87 -11.61
C GLY A 3 12.83 12.03 -11.30
N SER A 4 13.14 12.88 -12.29
CA SER A 4 13.98 14.05 -12.07
C SER A 4 13.29 15.13 -11.26
N ASP A 5 11.97 15.31 -11.43
CA ASP A 5 11.19 16.26 -10.64
C ASP A 5 11.09 15.85 -9.19
N ILE A 6 10.93 14.54 -8.90
CA ILE A 6 10.92 14.01 -7.54
C ILE A 6 12.26 14.25 -6.87
N ILE A 7 13.38 13.96 -7.55
CA ILE A 7 14.72 14.19 -7.01
C ILE A 7 14.95 15.67 -6.71
N ASN A 8 14.57 16.57 -7.63
CA ASN A 8 14.74 18.00 -7.45
C ASN A 8 13.91 18.53 -6.28
N ARG A 9 12.66 18.08 -6.15
CA ARG A 9 11.80 18.44 -5.03
C ARG A 9 12.35 17.89 -3.71
N ALA A 10 12.86 16.68 -3.71
CA ALA A 10 13.46 16.05 -2.53
C ALA A 10 14.71 16.84 -2.07
N LYS A 11 15.56 17.27 -3.00
CA LYS A 11 16.73 18.10 -2.69
C LYS A 11 16.33 19.44 -2.09
N LYS A 12 15.28 20.08 -2.62
CA LYS A 12 14.75 21.34 -2.09
C LYS A 12 14.19 21.22 -0.67
N LEU A 13 13.61 20.05 -0.36
CA LEU A 13 13.01 19.75 0.94
C LEU A 13 13.99 19.07 1.90
N HIS A 14 15.24 18.89 1.51
CA HIS A 14 16.28 18.20 2.29
C HIS A 14 15.89 16.76 2.68
N ILE A 15 15.18 16.07 1.78
CA ILE A 15 14.79 14.67 1.97
C ILE A 15 15.97 13.77 1.61
N GLU A 16 16.41 12.97 2.55
CA GLU A 16 17.51 12.03 2.37
C GLU A 16 17.05 10.74 1.66
N ASN A 17 17.98 10.09 0.94
CA ASN A 17 17.80 8.75 0.40
C ASN A 17 17.86 7.73 1.53
N ARG A 18 16.69 7.27 1.99
CA ARG A 18 16.56 6.24 3.01
C ARG A 18 15.63 5.15 2.51
N LYS A 19 15.80 3.95 3.04
CA LYS A 19 14.91 2.84 2.71
C LYS A 19 13.50 3.13 3.25
N ARG A 20 12.52 3.15 2.35
CA ARG A 20 11.12 3.45 2.67
C ARG A 20 10.18 2.45 2.03
N VAL A 21 9.03 2.28 2.63
CA VAL A 21 7.91 1.46 2.12
C VAL A 21 6.67 2.34 2.04
N VAL A 22 5.90 2.17 1.01
CA VAL A 22 4.61 2.87 0.87
C VAL A 22 3.48 1.96 1.34
N TYR A 23 2.68 2.47 2.26
CA TYR A 23 1.42 1.88 2.70
C TYR A 23 0.27 2.71 2.16
N VAL A 24 -0.70 2.06 1.55
CA VAL A 24 -1.96 2.68 1.16
C VAL A 24 -3.06 2.15 2.05
N ILE A 25 -3.76 3.04 2.71
CA ILE A 25 -4.80 2.73 3.68
C ILE A 25 -6.15 3.12 3.06
N ASP A 26 -6.98 2.12 2.79
CA ASP A 26 -8.33 2.32 2.29
C ASP A 26 -9.27 2.48 3.47
N THR A 27 -9.81 3.68 3.64
CA THR A 27 -10.74 4.04 4.72
C THR A 27 -12.20 3.82 4.33
N GLY A 28 -12.46 3.38 3.10
CA GLY A 28 -13.82 3.16 2.60
C GLY A 28 -14.60 4.46 2.49
N LYS A 29 -15.79 4.48 3.09
CA LYS A 29 -16.69 5.64 3.06
C LYS A 29 -16.48 6.62 4.23
N ASN A 30 -15.48 6.37 5.06
CA ASN A 30 -15.23 7.21 6.23
C ASN A 30 -14.48 8.47 5.87
N SER A 31 -14.56 9.49 6.72
CA SER A 31 -13.80 10.71 6.55
C SER A 31 -12.30 10.47 6.73
N ASN A 32 -11.50 10.93 5.77
CA ASN A 32 -10.06 10.80 5.84
C ASN A 32 -9.40 11.75 6.86
N GLU A 33 -10.08 12.79 7.31
CA GLU A 33 -9.49 13.76 8.25
C GLU A 33 -9.05 13.10 9.55
N ILE A 34 -9.93 12.30 10.16
CA ILE A 34 -9.62 11.58 11.39
C ILE A 34 -8.55 10.52 11.13
N ALA A 35 -8.67 9.78 10.03
CA ALA A 35 -7.70 8.76 9.65
C ALA A 35 -6.30 9.35 9.44
N VAL A 36 -6.19 10.47 8.74
CA VAL A 36 -4.92 11.18 8.53
C VAL A 36 -4.27 11.58 9.85
N GLU A 37 -5.03 12.15 10.76
CA GLU A 37 -4.52 12.57 12.07
C GLU A 37 -4.01 11.37 12.90
N LEU A 38 -4.77 10.26 12.91
CA LEU A 38 -4.33 9.04 13.62
C LEU A 38 -3.08 8.44 12.99
N VAL A 39 -3.00 8.38 11.66
CA VAL A 39 -1.81 7.87 10.98
C VAL A 39 -0.60 8.77 11.23
N LYS A 40 -0.78 10.09 11.25
CA LYS A 40 0.29 11.03 11.62
C LYS A 40 0.79 10.80 13.04
N ASN A 41 -0.09 10.47 13.98
CA ASN A 41 0.30 10.16 15.35
C ASN A 41 1.08 8.86 15.47
N LEU A 42 0.81 7.88 14.59
CA LEU A 42 1.53 6.61 14.53
C LEU A 42 2.84 6.72 13.74
N ALA A 43 2.96 7.71 12.86
CA ALA A 43 4.13 7.96 12.06
C ALA A 43 5.20 8.69 12.87
N ASP A 44 6.46 8.48 12.52
CA ASP A 44 7.58 9.23 13.06
C ASP A 44 8.10 10.22 12.04
N ILE A 45 7.54 11.42 12.06
CA ILE A 45 7.91 12.49 11.12
C ILE A 45 9.38 12.89 11.27
N ARG A 46 9.95 12.76 12.47
CA ARG A 46 11.36 13.07 12.73
C ARG A 46 12.31 12.09 12.04
N SER A 47 11.90 10.84 11.92
CA SER A 47 12.70 9.82 11.20
C SER A 47 12.51 9.85 9.68
N GLY A 48 11.61 10.70 9.17
CA GLY A 48 11.39 10.86 7.74
C GLY A 48 10.15 10.16 7.18
N ASP A 49 9.17 9.90 8.03
CA ASP A 49 7.87 9.38 7.60
C ASP A 49 7.02 10.51 6.99
N PHE A 50 6.21 10.17 5.99
CA PHE A 50 5.30 11.12 5.35
C PHE A 50 3.89 10.54 5.33
N VAL A 51 2.89 11.39 5.60
CA VAL A 51 1.48 11.02 5.56
C VAL A 51 0.74 12.00 4.67
N VAL A 52 -0.01 11.47 3.70
CA VAL A 52 -0.76 12.29 2.73
C VAL A 52 -2.14 11.67 2.52
N ALA A 53 -3.18 12.50 2.56
CA ALA A 53 -4.49 12.11 2.04
C ALA A 53 -4.44 12.16 0.52
N MET A 54 -4.54 11.01 -0.14
CA MET A 54 -4.43 10.93 -1.60
C MET A 54 -5.73 11.29 -2.29
N ASP A 55 -6.84 10.83 -1.75
CA ASP A 55 -8.20 11.12 -2.19
C ASP A 55 -9.16 10.94 -1.01
N GLU A 56 -10.48 10.89 -1.30
CA GLU A 56 -11.52 10.78 -0.26
C GLU A 56 -11.49 9.44 0.50
N HIS A 57 -10.84 8.42 -0.06
CA HIS A 57 -10.90 7.06 0.47
C HIS A 57 -9.54 6.48 0.83
N ASN A 58 -8.46 7.14 0.46
CA ASN A 58 -7.11 6.60 0.61
C ASN A 58 -6.18 7.56 1.33
N VAL A 59 -5.52 7.05 2.35
CA VAL A 59 -4.42 7.71 3.05
C VAL A 59 -3.14 6.97 2.73
N VAL A 60 -2.09 7.69 2.39
CA VAL A 60 -0.78 7.13 2.07
C VAL A 60 0.19 7.45 3.20
N LEU A 61 0.84 6.40 3.70
CA LEU A 61 1.97 6.50 4.63
C LEU A 61 3.23 6.04 3.92
N VAL A 62 4.21 6.92 3.83
CA VAL A 62 5.57 6.55 3.40
C VAL A 62 6.39 6.35 4.67
N LYS A 63 6.69 5.10 4.99
CA LYS A 63 7.36 4.72 6.23
C LYS A 63 8.85 4.53 6.02
N ASP A 64 9.66 5.21 6.84
CA ASP A 64 11.11 5.00 6.91
C ASP A 64 11.40 3.67 7.62
N VAL A 65 12.12 2.78 6.94
CA VAL A 65 12.47 1.46 7.44
C VAL A 65 13.98 1.20 7.39
N GLU A 66 14.78 2.26 7.29
CA GLU A 66 16.24 2.17 7.17
C GLU A 66 16.90 1.42 8.32
N ASP A 67 16.44 1.66 9.53
CA ASP A 67 17.05 1.10 10.73
C ASP A 67 16.56 -0.32 11.08
N ILE A 68 15.77 -0.94 10.19
CA ILE A 68 15.24 -2.29 10.39
C ILE A 68 16.16 -3.31 9.72
N ASP A 69 16.66 -4.28 10.50
CA ASP A 69 17.50 -5.37 10.01
C ASP A 69 16.76 -6.21 8.96
N SER A 70 17.46 -6.54 7.85
CA SER A 70 16.88 -7.27 6.73
C SER A 70 16.15 -8.56 7.09
N PRO A 71 16.67 -9.43 8.01
CA PRO A 71 15.96 -10.65 8.40
C PRO A 71 14.61 -10.40 9.08
N LYS A 72 14.44 -9.25 9.75
CA LYS A 72 13.22 -8.87 10.47
C LYS A 72 12.31 -7.95 9.68
N LEU A 73 12.72 -7.53 8.50
CA LEU A 73 12.03 -6.49 7.73
C LEU A 73 10.60 -6.90 7.38
N GLN A 74 10.40 -8.09 6.83
CA GLN A 74 9.07 -8.56 6.42
C GLN A 74 8.10 -8.66 7.60
N GLU A 75 8.56 -9.19 8.72
CA GLU A 75 7.78 -9.26 9.95
C GLU A 75 7.41 -7.86 10.46
N LYS A 76 8.36 -6.93 10.41
CA LYS A 76 8.13 -5.55 10.85
C LYS A 76 7.17 -4.81 9.93
N LEU A 77 7.26 -5.00 8.62
CA LEU A 77 6.34 -4.40 7.66
C LEU A 77 4.90 -4.87 7.92
N SER A 78 4.71 -6.15 8.15
CA SER A 78 3.42 -6.72 8.49
C SER A 78 2.90 -6.20 9.84
N SER A 79 3.77 -6.05 10.83
CA SER A 79 3.44 -5.50 12.15
C SER A 79 2.99 -4.04 12.06
N ILE A 80 3.64 -3.23 11.24
CA ILE A 80 3.23 -1.84 11.00
C ILE A 80 1.83 -1.79 10.39
N ALA A 81 1.56 -2.62 9.39
CA ALA A 81 0.23 -2.71 8.78
C ALA A 81 -0.84 -3.12 9.80
N GLY A 82 -0.55 -4.12 10.62
CA GLY A 82 -1.44 -4.56 11.71
C GLY A 82 -1.72 -3.45 12.70
N SER A 83 -0.71 -2.69 13.07
CA SER A 83 -0.85 -1.54 13.96
C SER A 83 -1.74 -0.45 13.37
N LEU A 84 -1.64 -0.18 12.08
CA LEU A 84 -2.52 0.77 11.39
C LEU A 84 -3.99 0.31 11.44
N VAL A 85 -4.24 -0.95 11.12
CA VAL A 85 -5.60 -1.53 11.16
C VAL A 85 -6.18 -1.47 12.56
N ASP A 86 -5.42 -1.92 13.56
CA ASP A 86 -5.87 -2.02 14.95
C ASP A 86 -6.12 -0.65 15.58
N ASN A 87 -5.23 0.30 15.37
CA ASN A 87 -5.37 1.64 15.96
C ASN A 87 -6.52 2.44 15.34
N LEU A 88 -6.71 2.35 14.02
CA LEU A 88 -7.83 3.04 13.36
C LEU A 88 -9.17 2.46 13.80
N LEU A 89 -9.24 1.16 14.00
CA LEU A 89 -10.45 0.53 14.52
C LEU A 89 -10.70 0.90 15.99
N ALA A 90 -9.67 0.82 16.82
CA ALA A 90 -9.81 1.06 18.27
C ALA A 90 -10.11 2.52 18.61
N GLU A 91 -9.46 3.47 17.95
CA GLU A 91 -9.55 4.89 18.31
C GLU A 91 -10.61 5.68 17.53
N ALA A 92 -10.92 5.26 16.31
CA ALA A 92 -11.88 5.98 15.47
C ALA A 92 -13.04 5.10 14.98
N MET A 93 -13.07 3.83 15.32
CA MET A 93 -14.04 2.86 14.84
C MET A 93 -14.08 2.77 13.29
N ILE A 94 -12.94 3.04 12.65
CA ILE A 94 -12.79 2.96 11.21
C ILE A 94 -12.17 1.62 10.85
N LYS A 95 -12.92 0.80 10.12
CA LYS A 95 -12.41 -0.45 9.56
C LYS A 95 -11.71 -0.15 8.25
N VAL A 96 -10.41 -0.43 8.18
CA VAL A 96 -9.57 -0.13 7.02
C VAL A 96 -8.99 -1.39 6.41
N ARG A 97 -8.54 -1.26 5.15
CA ARG A 97 -7.70 -2.22 4.47
C ARG A 97 -6.37 -1.55 4.17
N VAL A 98 -5.28 -2.29 4.30
CA VAL A 98 -3.94 -1.78 4.09
C VAL A 98 -3.22 -2.63 3.05
N GLY A 99 -2.73 -1.98 2.01
CA GLY A 99 -1.81 -2.58 1.04
C GLY A 99 -0.44 -1.93 1.17
N TYR A 100 0.63 -2.69 0.99
CA TYR A 100 1.96 -2.11 0.98
C TYR A 100 2.84 -2.71 -0.11
N GLY A 101 3.71 -1.85 -0.65
CA GLY A 101 4.66 -2.21 -1.69
C GLY A 101 5.97 -2.75 -1.16
N ASN A 102 6.92 -2.94 -2.05
CA ASN A 102 8.27 -3.35 -1.69
C ASN A 102 9.10 -2.17 -1.16
N PRO A 103 10.03 -2.42 -0.24
CA PRO A 103 10.97 -1.40 0.20
C PRO A 103 11.82 -0.87 -0.95
N THR A 104 12.09 0.43 -0.93
CA THR A 104 13.00 1.06 -1.88
C THR A 104 13.82 2.15 -1.19
N ASP A 105 15.10 2.27 -1.56
CA ASP A 105 16.01 3.32 -1.10
C ASP A 105 16.22 4.41 -2.16
N VAL A 106 15.54 4.29 -3.29
CA VAL A 106 15.65 5.21 -4.43
C VAL A 106 14.38 6.05 -4.51
N LEU A 107 14.49 7.37 -4.32
CA LEU A 107 13.34 8.28 -4.29
C LEU A 107 12.40 8.14 -5.49
N PRO A 108 12.88 8.09 -6.76
CA PRO A 108 11.97 7.90 -7.89
C PRO A 108 11.16 6.60 -7.84
N LYS A 109 11.67 5.57 -7.18
CA LYS A 109 10.96 4.28 -7.02
C LYS A 109 9.91 4.28 -5.93
N ILE A 110 9.77 5.36 -5.16
CA ILE A 110 8.67 5.50 -4.21
C ILE A 110 7.32 5.48 -4.95
N ALA A 111 7.25 6.09 -6.12
CA ALA A 111 6.07 6.03 -6.98
C ALA A 111 5.73 4.60 -7.40
N GLU A 112 6.75 3.78 -7.68
CA GLU A 112 6.58 2.35 -7.97
C GLU A 112 6.05 1.59 -6.75
N SER A 113 6.63 1.82 -5.57
CA SER A 113 6.13 1.23 -4.32
C SER A 113 4.67 1.62 -4.04
N TYR A 114 4.29 2.85 -4.35
CA TYR A 114 2.90 3.30 -4.26
C TYR A 114 1.98 2.51 -5.21
N GLN A 115 2.38 2.31 -6.46
CA GLN A 115 1.59 1.52 -7.42
C GLN A 115 1.49 0.06 -6.97
N GLU A 116 2.54 -0.49 -6.42
CA GLU A 116 2.54 -1.83 -5.83
C GLU A 116 1.56 -1.94 -4.66
N ALA A 117 1.56 -0.97 -3.77
CA ALA A 117 0.63 -0.91 -2.63
C ALA A 117 -0.83 -0.82 -3.09
N LYS A 118 -1.11 0.00 -4.11
CA LYS A 118 -2.44 0.10 -4.72
C LYS A 118 -2.88 -1.22 -5.35
N MET A 119 -1.99 -1.87 -6.08
CA MET A 119 -2.27 -3.18 -6.68
C MET A 119 -2.56 -4.22 -5.60
N ALA A 120 -1.82 -4.20 -4.49
CA ALA A 120 -2.07 -5.09 -3.37
C ALA A 120 -3.49 -4.93 -2.82
N LEU A 121 -3.96 -3.70 -2.67
CA LEU A 121 -5.34 -3.42 -2.25
C LEU A 121 -6.37 -3.92 -3.26
N GLU A 122 -6.17 -3.66 -4.54
CA GLU A 122 -7.11 -4.07 -5.60
C GLU A 122 -7.20 -5.60 -5.71
N VAL A 123 -6.07 -6.28 -5.72
CA VAL A 123 -6.02 -7.75 -5.75
C VAL A 123 -6.61 -8.33 -4.47
N GLY A 124 -6.29 -7.74 -3.32
CA GLY A 124 -6.84 -8.16 -2.03
C GLY A 124 -8.36 -8.07 -2.00
N ARG A 125 -8.92 -6.99 -2.52
CA ARG A 125 -10.37 -6.79 -2.59
C ARG A 125 -11.05 -7.83 -3.48
N LEU A 126 -10.41 -8.22 -4.58
CA LEU A 126 -11.00 -9.15 -5.55
C LEU A 126 -10.82 -10.62 -5.15
N PHE A 127 -9.66 -10.99 -4.62
CA PHE A 127 -9.29 -12.39 -4.39
C PHE A 127 -9.14 -12.78 -2.93
N TYR A 128 -8.96 -11.82 -2.03
CA TYR A 128 -8.67 -12.05 -0.62
C TYR A 128 -9.54 -11.14 0.26
N VAL A 129 -10.85 -11.19 0.04
CA VAL A 129 -11.85 -10.29 0.68
C VAL A 129 -11.75 -10.30 2.21
N GLU A 130 -11.37 -11.43 2.79
CA GLU A 130 -11.29 -11.61 4.24
C GLU A 130 -10.02 -10.99 4.85
N LYS A 131 -9.00 -10.72 4.03
CA LYS A 131 -7.74 -10.15 4.51
C LYS A 131 -7.80 -8.64 4.52
N GLU A 132 -7.43 -8.06 5.64
CA GLU A 132 -7.35 -6.61 5.83
C GLU A 132 -5.97 -6.05 5.44
N ILE A 133 -4.95 -6.90 5.37
CA ILE A 133 -3.56 -6.53 5.09
C ILE A 133 -3.05 -7.35 3.91
N MET A 134 -2.52 -6.66 2.89
CA MET A 134 -1.97 -7.28 1.70
C MET A 134 -0.60 -6.72 1.37
N ALA A 135 0.41 -7.61 1.33
CA ALA A 135 1.74 -7.29 0.83
C ALA A 135 1.82 -7.54 -0.68
N TYR A 136 2.42 -6.64 -1.42
CA TYR A 136 2.59 -6.78 -2.87
C TYR A 136 3.33 -8.06 -3.26
N ASP A 137 4.38 -8.42 -2.54
CA ASP A 137 5.19 -9.61 -2.82
C ASP A 137 4.49 -10.93 -2.49
N ARG A 138 3.33 -10.90 -1.84
CA ARG A 138 2.54 -12.08 -1.47
C ARG A 138 1.25 -12.24 -2.26
N LEU A 139 1.05 -11.49 -3.32
CA LEU A 139 -0.16 -11.56 -4.14
C LEU A 139 -0.25 -12.84 -4.99
N GLY A 140 0.88 -13.48 -5.26
CA GLY A 140 0.92 -14.73 -6.02
C GLY A 140 0.29 -14.60 -7.41
N ILE A 141 -0.53 -15.58 -7.76
CA ILE A 141 -1.22 -15.63 -9.06
C ILE A 141 -2.22 -14.48 -9.26
N GLY A 142 -2.77 -13.93 -8.19
CA GLY A 142 -3.70 -12.79 -8.25
C GLY A 142 -3.10 -11.58 -8.95
N ARG A 143 -1.80 -11.31 -8.73
CA ARG A 143 -1.08 -10.24 -9.39
C ARG A 143 -1.01 -10.45 -10.90
N LEU A 144 -0.72 -11.67 -11.34
CA LEU A 144 -0.65 -12.00 -12.76
C LEU A 144 -2.01 -11.86 -13.44
N ILE A 145 -3.06 -12.37 -12.82
CA ILE A 145 -4.43 -12.29 -13.34
C ILE A 145 -4.88 -10.82 -13.45
N TYR A 146 -4.61 -10.02 -12.43
CA TYR A 146 -4.97 -8.60 -12.41
C TYR A 146 -4.30 -7.81 -13.54
N GLN A 147 -3.07 -8.18 -13.92
CA GLN A 147 -2.30 -7.52 -14.97
C GLN A 147 -2.68 -7.98 -16.39
N LEU A 148 -3.47 -9.05 -16.53
CA LEU A 148 -3.89 -9.54 -17.83
C LEU A 148 -4.92 -8.61 -18.49
N PRO A 149 -4.86 -8.43 -19.82
CA PRO A 149 -5.94 -7.78 -20.55
C PRO A 149 -7.28 -8.49 -20.31
N MET A 150 -8.38 -7.74 -20.34
CA MET A 150 -9.71 -8.26 -20.07
C MET A 150 -10.05 -9.48 -20.91
N SER A 151 -9.68 -9.47 -22.21
CA SER A 151 -9.90 -10.60 -23.12
C SER A 151 -9.22 -11.89 -22.68
N LEU A 152 -8.00 -11.78 -22.12
CA LEU A 152 -7.27 -12.95 -21.58
C LEU A 152 -7.87 -13.41 -20.26
N CYS A 153 -8.35 -12.51 -19.42
CA CYS A 153 -9.06 -12.86 -18.18
C CYS A 153 -10.34 -13.65 -18.50
N GLU A 154 -11.13 -13.21 -19.47
CA GLU A 154 -12.34 -13.92 -19.93
C GLU A 154 -12.02 -15.31 -20.46
N MET A 155 -10.97 -15.42 -21.27
CA MET A 155 -10.50 -16.71 -21.79
C MET A 155 -10.12 -17.66 -20.65
N PHE A 156 -9.36 -17.16 -19.67
CA PHE A 156 -8.96 -17.94 -18.50
C PHE A 156 -10.17 -18.42 -17.69
N ILE A 157 -11.14 -17.55 -17.46
CA ILE A 157 -12.36 -17.89 -16.72
C ILE A 157 -13.15 -18.98 -17.46
N ARG A 158 -13.27 -18.89 -18.77
CA ARG A 158 -13.95 -19.93 -19.58
C ARG A 158 -13.24 -21.28 -19.52
N GLU A 159 -11.91 -21.29 -19.56
CA GLU A 159 -11.13 -22.53 -19.48
C GLU A 159 -11.25 -23.21 -18.11
N VAL A 160 -11.28 -22.42 -17.02
CA VAL A 160 -11.33 -22.93 -15.65
C VAL A 160 -12.75 -23.32 -15.22
N PHE A 161 -13.75 -22.49 -15.58
CA PHE A 161 -15.14 -22.62 -15.14
C PHE A 161 -16.10 -23.14 -16.21
N GLY A 162 -15.62 -23.32 -17.46
CA GLY A 162 -16.45 -23.68 -18.60
C GLY A 162 -17.30 -22.51 -19.11
N ASP A 163 -18.26 -22.83 -20.01
CA ASP A 163 -19.11 -21.81 -20.64
C ASP A 163 -20.16 -21.22 -19.68
N GLU A 164 -20.37 -21.82 -18.52
CA GLU A 164 -21.24 -21.29 -17.47
C GLU A 164 -20.42 -20.45 -16.49
N VAL A 165 -20.31 -19.16 -16.79
CA VAL A 165 -19.71 -18.21 -15.84
C VAL A 165 -20.75 -17.87 -14.78
N PRO A 166 -20.47 -18.10 -13.49
CA PRO A 166 -21.35 -17.64 -12.40
C PRO A 166 -21.48 -16.10 -12.46
N GLN A 167 -22.68 -15.63 -12.58
CA GLN A 167 -22.94 -14.20 -12.53
C GLN A 167 -22.80 -13.66 -11.12
#